data_a37c91679e14a604606d1caf970cf8c4
#
_entry.id   a37c91679e14a604606d1caf970cf8c4
#
_cell.length_a   1.000
_cell.length_b   1.000
_cell.length_c   1.000
_cell.angle_alpha   90.00
_cell.angle_beta   90.00
_cell.angle_gamma   90.00
#
_symmetry.space_group_name_H-M   'P 1'
#
loop_
_entity.id
_entity.type
_entity.pdbx_description
1 polymer ?
#
loop_
_entity_poly.entity_id
_entity_poly.type
_entity_poly.pdbx_seq_one_letter_code
_entity_poly.pdbx_strand_id
1 'polypeptide(L)'
;MYSRQLYVMGHEAQRRMMASKALMIGCSGLGVEVAKNCILAGIHSLVVVDPLPPNTYDVGGNFFLKPEDVVADGAISRAEICRPLLAELNPYVNVSVASDVTALTAEQLVPLLDTGITCLVVTIPLSNELLVTLNEKCRSVNASFVYSLSCGVFGQVFCDFGSAFVCADKDGNPPATSQIESVFQEGTKVVVKVLEDLGRHALESGDMITFARLKGLSGLESNKNYTVNVTSPYMFEIEGAAIEETGGKAQQGYITQVKQPVTIAFETYEKRVAEPGECMMSDFAKFDRPLLLHKSFQALEEFRSNHNDGEFPTPGDTIACTKVLDIVKAAVSAAGEDALTSAQERIVLQLASGSKAILSPMCAALGGIVGQEVLKACSGKFSPINGFFFLDADETLPDEILPADEVAAQNDGTRYDSQIACFGKEMQAKLLDLNYFIVGAGAIGCEMLKNWALMVRIVVLMLIYLYFIVYC
;
A
#
# COMPACT_ATOMS: atom_id res chain seq x y z
N MET A 1 -2.71 -3.41 -24.71
CA MET A 1 -3.25 -2.95 -23.43
C MET A 1 -2.14 -2.59 -22.44
N TYR A 2 -1.12 -3.41 -22.20
CA TYR A 2 -0.08 -3.21 -21.17
C TYR A 2 1.24 -2.56 -21.66
N SER A 3 1.28 -1.87 -22.81
CA SER A 3 2.53 -1.36 -23.39
C SER A 3 3.29 -0.37 -22.46
N ARG A 4 2.57 0.53 -21.80
CA ARG A 4 3.18 1.48 -20.82
C ARG A 4 3.65 0.77 -19.55
N GLN A 5 2.90 -0.21 -19.09
CA GLN A 5 3.27 -1.04 -17.94
C GLN A 5 4.51 -1.90 -18.26
N LEU A 6 4.57 -2.51 -19.44
CA LEU A 6 5.75 -3.24 -19.91
C LEU A 6 7.02 -2.37 -19.94
N TYR A 7 6.87 -1.09 -20.29
CA TYR A 7 8.00 -0.16 -20.28
C TYR A 7 8.57 0.04 -18.86
N VAL A 8 7.71 0.14 -17.84
CA VAL A 8 8.11 0.34 -16.44
C VAL A 8 8.52 -0.98 -15.78
N MET A 9 7.70 -2.02 -15.94
CA MET A 9 7.87 -3.30 -15.23
C MET A 9 8.89 -4.22 -15.90
N GLY A 10 8.98 -4.18 -17.23
CA GLY A 10 9.74 -5.16 -18.04
C GLY A 10 8.96 -6.46 -18.26
N HIS A 11 9.43 -7.27 -19.20
CA HIS A 11 8.74 -8.49 -19.64
C HIS A 11 8.66 -9.56 -18.53
N GLU A 12 9.70 -9.74 -17.74
CA GLU A 12 9.74 -10.79 -16.70
C GLU A 12 8.77 -10.51 -15.56
N ALA A 13 8.76 -9.27 -15.04
CA ALA A 13 7.82 -8.87 -13.99
C ALA A 13 6.37 -8.95 -14.48
N GLN A 14 6.10 -8.52 -15.74
CA GLN A 14 4.79 -8.64 -16.34
C GLN A 14 4.36 -10.11 -16.47
N ARG A 15 5.27 -11.00 -16.88
CA ARG A 15 4.99 -12.45 -17.00
C ARG A 15 4.63 -13.05 -15.64
N ARG A 16 5.35 -12.68 -14.57
CA ARG A 16 5.06 -13.13 -13.20
C ARG A 16 3.68 -12.65 -12.75
N MET A 17 3.35 -11.38 -12.95
CA MET A 17 2.03 -10.83 -12.63
C MET A 17 0.90 -11.58 -13.36
N MET A 18 1.04 -11.81 -14.66
CA MET A 18 0.06 -12.56 -15.46
C MET A 18 -0.05 -14.04 -15.09
N ALA A 19 0.83 -14.57 -14.25
CA ALA A 19 0.75 -15.93 -13.68
C ALA A 19 0.27 -15.93 -12.23
N SER A 20 0.15 -14.76 -11.58
CA SER A 20 -0.13 -14.63 -10.16
C SER A 20 -1.62 -14.71 -9.85
N LYS A 21 -1.95 -15.36 -8.73
CA LYS A 21 -3.31 -15.50 -8.20
C LYS A 21 -3.40 -14.77 -6.87
N ALA A 22 -4.32 -13.82 -6.76
CA ALA A 22 -4.60 -13.14 -5.50
C ALA A 22 -5.88 -13.70 -4.86
N LEU A 23 -5.86 -13.84 -3.53
CA LEU A 23 -7.01 -14.11 -2.68
C LEU A 23 -7.28 -12.85 -1.86
N MET A 24 -8.49 -12.32 -1.92
CA MET A 24 -8.87 -11.12 -1.20
C MET A 24 -10.01 -11.41 -0.23
N ILE A 25 -9.79 -11.14 1.05
CA ILE A 25 -10.80 -11.24 2.10
C ILE A 25 -11.30 -9.83 2.42
N GLY A 26 -12.59 -9.61 2.15
CA GLY A 26 -13.26 -8.31 2.29
C GLY A 26 -13.45 -7.58 0.97
N CYS A 27 -14.68 -7.12 0.73
CA CYS A 27 -15.10 -6.39 -0.46
C CYS A 27 -15.87 -5.11 -0.06
N SER A 28 -15.42 -4.44 1.00
CA SER A 28 -15.85 -3.10 1.41
C SER A 28 -15.23 -2.05 0.49
N GLY A 29 -15.32 -0.78 0.81
CA GLY A 29 -14.73 0.30 0.02
C GLY A 29 -13.23 0.11 -0.27
N LEU A 30 -12.45 -0.27 0.74
CA LEU A 30 -11.01 -0.54 0.58
C LEU A 30 -10.77 -1.77 -0.32
N GLY A 31 -11.50 -2.87 -0.08
CA GLY A 31 -11.34 -4.10 -0.86
C GLY A 31 -11.61 -3.89 -2.35
N VAL A 32 -12.68 -3.17 -2.68
CA VAL A 32 -13.02 -2.85 -4.08
C VAL A 32 -11.94 -2.00 -4.77
N GLU A 33 -11.35 -1.03 -4.07
CA GLU A 33 -10.26 -0.22 -4.63
C GLU A 33 -8.99 -1.07 -4.87
N VAL A 34 -8.65 -1.97 -3.94
CA VAL A 34 -7.54 -2.92 -4.14
C VAL A 34 -7.82 -3.85 -5.31
N ALA A 35 -9.01 -4.46 -5.34
CA ALA A 35 -9.44 -5.35 -6.43
C ALA A 35 -9.33 -4.67 -7.79
N LYS A 36 -9.88 -3.45 -7.91
CA LYS A 36 -9.81 -2.63 -9.13
C LYS A 36 -8.36 -2.47 -9.59
N ASN A 37 -7.45 -2.07 -8.70
CA ASN A 37 -6.06 -1.83 -9.05
C ASN A 37 -5.35 -3.12 -9.51
N CYS A 38 -5.58 -4.25 -8.83
CA CYS A 38 -5.01 -5.55 -9.20
C CYS A 38 -5.55 -6.05 -10.56
N ILE A 39 -6.85 -5.94 -10.79
CA ILE A 39 -7.52 -6.37 -12.01
C ILE A 39 -7.04 -5.52 -13.21
N LEU A 40 -6.99 -4.20 -13.08
CA LEU A 40 -6.51 -3.31 -14.13
C LEU A 40 -5.03 -3.51 -14.44
N ALA A 41 -4.22 -3.88 -13.45
CA ALA A 41 -2.81 -4.23 -13.65
C ALA A 41 -2.62 -5.58 -14.36
N GLY A 42 -3.64 -6.43 -14.42
CA GLY A 42 -3.62 -7.67 -15.17
C GLY A 42 -2.93 -8.83 -14.48
N ILE A 43 -3.25 -9.09 -13.22
CA ILE A 43 -2.93 -10.37 -12.56
C ILE A 43 -3.70 -11.51 -13.25
N HIS A 44 -3.32 -12.77 -13.02
CA HIS A 44 -4.00 -13.90 -13.63
C HIS A 44 -5.43 -14.06 -13.13
N SER A 45 -5.61 -14.07 -11.82
CA SER A 45 -6.94 -14.24 -11.21
C SER A 45 -7.03 -13.60 -9.84
N LEU A 46 -8.26 -13.21 -9.50
CA LEU A 46 -8.65 -12.71 -8.18
C LEU A 46 -9.81 -13.56 -7.65
N VAL A 47 -9.60 -14.17 -6.49
CA VAL A 47 -10.66 -14.84 -5.73
C VAL A 47 -11.10 -13.89 -4.61
N VAL A 48 -12.37 -13.56 -4.54
CA VAL A 48 -12.95 -12.67 -3.51
C VAL A 48 -13.69 -13.51 -2.48
N VAL A 49 -13.43 -13.24 -1.22
CA VAL A 49 -14.10 -13.84 -0.06
C VAL A 49 -14.72 -12.72 0.77
N ASP A 50 -16.02 -12.60 0.76
CA ASP A 50 -16.73 -11.69 1.65
C ASP A 50 -18.19 -12.16 1.79
N PRO A 51 -18.50 -12.97 2.79
CA PRO A 51 -19.86 -13.47 3.00
C PRO A 51 -20.80 -12.44 3.63
N LEU A 52 -20.25 -11.28 4.05
CA LEU A 52 -21.05 -10.27 4.76
C LEU A 52 -21.94 -9.48 3.80
N PRO A 53 -23.18 -9.17 4.21
CA PRO A 53 -24.05 -8.27 3.45
C PRO A 53 -23.55 -6.82 3.49
N PRO A 54 -23.94 -5.99 2.52
CA PRO A 54 -23.70 -4.55 2.58
C PRO A 54 -24.38 -3.89 3.78
N ASN A 55 -23.75 -2.85 4.32
CA ASN A 55 -24.35 -1.97 5.31
C ASN A 55 -24.29 -0.50 4.84
N THR A 56 -24.88 0.41 5.60
CA THR A 56 -24.97 1.83 5.21
C THR A 56 -23.60 2.50 5.07
N TYR A 57 -22.62 2.10 5.90
CA TYR A 57 -21.24 2.63 5.80
C TYR A 57 -20.53 2.18 4.52
N ASP A 58 -20.84 0.99 3.99
CA ASP A 58 -20.25 0.49 2.76
C ASP A 58 -20.64 1.34 1.55
N VAL A 59 -21.88 1.82 1.48
CA VAL A 59 -22.42 2.55 0.30
C VAL A 59 -21.66 3.87 0.03
N GLY A 60 -21.12 4.50 1.07
CA GLY A 60 -20.32 5.71 0.95
C GLY A 60 -18.90 5.48 0.42
N GLY A 61 -18.34 4.29 0.65
CA GLY A 61 -16.96 3.94 0.30
C GLY A 61 -16.84 3.01 -0.91
N ASN A 62 -17.79 2.12 -1.12
CA ASN A 62 -17.79 1.15 -2.22
C ASN A 62 -18.59 1.68 -3.41
N PHE A 63 -17.91 2.03 -4.49
CA PHE A 63 -18.52 2.64 -5.69
C PHE A 63 -19.37 1.68 -6.54
N PHE A 64 -19.44 0.40 -6.20
CA PHE A 64 -20.31 -0.57 -6.85
C PHE A 64 -21.61 -0.81 -6.10
N LEU A 65 -21.65 -0.49 -4.80
CA LEU A 65 -22.85 -0.68 -3.99
C LEU A 65 -23.80 0.51 -4.10
N LYS A 66 -25.08 0.20 -4.04
CA LYS A 66 -26.19 1.17 -4.06
C LYS A 66 -26.98 1.09 -2.76
N PRO A 67 -27.73 2.14 -2.39
CA PRO A 67 -28.60 2.10 -1.23
C PRO A 67 -29.59 0.92 -1.26
N GLU A 68 -30.06 0.52 -2.46
CA GLU A 68 -30.99 -0.58 -2.64
C GLU A 68 -30.38 -1.95 -2.32
N ASP A 69 -29.05 -2.08 -2.27
CA ASP A 69 -28.35 -3.32 -1.91
C ASP A 69 -28.35 -3.56 -0.39
N VAL A 70 -28.63 -2.52 0.40
CA VAL A 70 -28.72 -2.61 1.87
C VAL A 70 -30.14 -3.04 2.26
N VAL A 71 -30.35 -4.35 2.35
CA VAL A 71 -31.64 -4.94 2.70
C VAL A 71 -31.56 -5.73 4.01
N ALA A 72 -32.64 -5.70 4.78
CA ALA A 72 -32.66 -6.30 6.12
C ALA A 72 -32.67 -7.85 6.11
N ASP A 73 -33.31 -8.47 5.11
CA ASP A 73 -33.50 -9.93 5.04
C ASP A 73 -33.09 -10.48 3.66
N GLY A 74 -32.38 -11.60 3.66
CA GLY A 74 -31.97 -12.29 2.44
C GLY A 74 -30.92 -11.56 1.61
N ALA A 75 -30.12 -10.75 2.25
CA ALA A 75 -29.09 -9.93 1.59
C ALA A 75 -28.06 -10.80 0.86
N ILE A 76 -27.78 -10.45 -0.38
CA ILE A 76 -26.66 -10.98 -1.17
C ILE A 76 -25.38 -10.42 -0.57
N SER A 77 -24.32 -11.22 -0.54
CA SER A 77 -23.03 -10.78 0.00
C SER A 77 -22.38 -9.66 -0.87
N ARG A 78 -21.54 -8.83 -0.23
CA ARG A 78 -20.78 -7.79 -0.94
C ARG A 78 -19.96 -8.36 -2.09
N ALA A 79 -19.35 -9.54 -1.89
CA ALA A 79 -18.56 -10.20 -2.92
C ALA A 79 -19.41 -10.57 -4.15
N GLU A 80 -20.60 -11.13 -3.94
CA GLU A 80 -21.49 -11.54 -5.04
C GLU A 80 -22.03 -10.33 -5.83
N ILE A 81 -22.35 -9.22 -5.16
CA ILE A 81 -22.78 -7.98 -5.82
C ILE A 81 -21.65 -7.38 -6.65
N CYS A 82 -20.44 -7.30 -6.07
CA CYS A 82 -19.31 -6.62 -6.72
C CYS A 82 -18.63 -7.46 -7.83
N ARG A 83 -18.69 -8.80 -7.76
CA ARG A 83 -17.99 -9.69 -8.70
C ARG A 83 -18.26 -9.40 -10.19
N PRO A 84 -19.52 -9.29 -10.67
CA PRO A 84 -19.77 -9.03 -12.07
C PRO A 84 -19.16 -7.69 -12.52
N LEU A 85 -19.26 -6.66 -11.72
CA LEU A 85 -18.74 -5.33 -12.01
C LEU A 85 -17.21 -5.28 -11.98
N LEU A 86 -16.58 -6.01 -11.07
CA LEU A 86 -15.12 -6.20 -11.05
C LEU A 86 -14.63 -6.95 -12.29
N ALA A 87 -15.34 -7.99 -12.73
CA ALA A 87 -14.97 -8.76 -13.92
C ALA A 87 -15.06 -7.94 -15.23
N GLU A 88 -15.94 -6.94 -15.31
CA GLU A 88 -16.04 -6.04 -16.45
C GLU A 88 -14.83 -5.11 -16.61
N LEU A 89 -14.08 -4.82 -15.54
CA LEU A 89 -12.91 -3.94 -15.60
C LEU A 89 -11.80 -4.46 -16.52
N ASN A 90 -11.63 -5.79 -16.57
CA ASN A 90 -10.61 -6.40 -17.42
C ASN A 90 -10.98 -7.86 -17.76
N PRO A 91 -11.43 -8.15 -18.98
CA PRO A 91 -11.88 -9.48 -19.38
C PRO A 91 -10.77 -10.54 -19.44
N TYR A 92 -9.50 -10.14 -19.30
CA TYR A 92 -8.36 -11.07 -19.28
C TYR A 92 -8.02 -11.56 -17.86
N VAL A 93 -8.67 -11.03 -16.83
CA VAL A 93 -8.48 -11.44 -15.42
C VAL A 93 -9.68 -12.27 -14.98
N ASN A 94 -9.43 -13.47 -14.48
CA ASN A 94 -10.48 -14.31 -13.94
C ASN A 94 -10.87 -13.84 -12.53
N VAL A 95 -12.09 -13.31 -12.37
CA VAL A 95 -12.65 -12.86 -11.10
C VAL A 95 -13.72 -13.84 -10.62
N SER A 96 -13.50 -14.45 -9.48
CA SER A 96 -14.43 -15.42 -8.86
C SER A 96 -14.70 -15.11 -7.39
N VAL A 97 -15.79 -15.64 -6.86
CA VAL A 97 -16.14 -15.59 -5.44
C VAL A 97 -16.01 -17.00 -4.87
N ALA A 98 -15.49 -17.13 -3.66
CA ALA A 98 -15.53 -18.38 -2.90
C ALA A 98 -16.89 -18.48 -2.18
N SER A 99 -17.93 -18.83 -2.93
CA SER A 99 -19.34 -18.83 -2.45
C SER A 99 -19.62 -19.93 -1.42
N ASP A 100 -18.73 -20.89 -1.25
CA ASP A 100 -18.78 -21.93 -0.21
C ASP A 100 -18.32 -21.43 1.16
N VAL A 101 -17.67 -20.27 1.22
CA VAL A 101 -17.28 -19.60 2.46
C VAL A 101 -18.47 -18.81 3.01
N THR A 102 -19.04 -19.28 4.10
CA THR A 102 -20.19 -18.67 4.77
C THR A 102 -19.82 -17.94 6.06
N ALA A 103 -18.62 -18.18 6.59
CA ALA A 103 -18.10 -17.56 7.79
C ALA A 103 -16.60 -17.29 7.68
N LEU A 104 -16.13 -16.21 8.29
CA LEU A 104 -14.73 -15.82 8.29
C LEU A 104 -13.97 -16.54 9.42
N THR A 105 -13.80 -17.86 9.28
CA THR A 105 -13.11 -18.71 10.26
C THR A 105 -11.87 -19.38 9.63
N ALA A 106 -10.94 -19.82 10.48
CA ALA A 106 -9.73 -20.49 10.03
C ALA A 106 -10.03 -21.76 9.22
N GLU A 107 -11.05 -22.54 9.63
CA GLU A 107 -11.45 -23.78 8.96
C GLU A 107 -11.90 -23.55 7.52
N GLN A 108 -12.53 -22.38 7.22
CA GLN A 108 -13.00 -22.06 5.88
C GLN A 108 -11.95 -21.30 5.04
N LEU A 109 -11.11 -20.47 5.66
CA LEU A 109 -10.18 -19.60 4.95
C LEU A 109 -8.84 -20.26 4.66
N VAL A 110 -8.28 -21.02 5.61
CA VAL A 110 -6.94 -21.63 5.48
C VAL A 110 -6.83 -22.57 4.27
N PRO A 111 -7.82 -23.44 3.95
CA PRO A 111 -7.73 -24.34 2.79
C PRO A 111 -7.65 -23.60 1.44
N LEU A 112 -8.16 -22.38 1.35
CA LEU A 112 -8.11 -21.60 0.10
C LEU A 112 -6.66 -21.26 -0.29
N LEU A 113 -5.76 -21.15 0.67
CA LEU A 113 -4.35 -20.84 0.43
C LEU A 113 -3.59 -22.02 -0.23
N ASP A 114 -4.10 -23.24 -0.13
CA ASP A 114 -3.51 -24.42 -0.78
C ASP A 114 -3.80 -24.49 -2.29
N THR A 115 -4.57 -23.53 -2.84
CA THR A 115 -4.92 -23.49 -4.27
C THR A 115 -3.89 -22.78 -5.15
N GLY A 116 -2.69 -22.55 -4.65
CA GLY A 116 -1.59 -21.89 -5.38
C GLY A 116 -1.74 -20.36 -5.41
N ILE A 117 -2.20 -19.79 -4.31
CA ILE A 117 -2.30 -18.32 -4.13
C ILE A 117 -0.90 -17.72 -4.02
N THR A 118 -0.65 -16.65 -4.76
CA THR A 118 0.59 -15.88 -4.72
C THR A 118 0.56 -14.83 -3.60
N CYS A 119 -0.60 -14.20 -3.39
CA CYS A 119 -0.77 -13.15 -2.39
C CYS A 119 -2.16 -13.22 -1.76
N LEU A 120 -2.22 -13.22 -0.42
CA LEU A 120 -3.43 -13.01 0.36
C LEU A 120 -3.52 -11.53 0.74
N VAL A 121 -4.69 -10.93 0.52
CA VAL A 121 -5.00 -9.56 0.95
C VAL A 121 -6.22 -9.58 1.86
N VAL A 122 -6.10 -8.99 3.05
CA VAL A 122 -7.21 -8.84 4.00
C VAL A 122 -7.51 -7.35 4.15
N THR A 123 -8.77 -6.96 3.90
CA THR A 123 -9.20 -5.55 3.89
C THR A 123 -10.37 -5.25 4.83
N ILE A 124 -10.70 -6.20 5.69
CA ILE A 124 -11.72 -6.09 6.73
C ILE A 124 -11.13 -6.50 8.08
N PRO A 125 -11.71 -6.05 9.20
CA PRO A 125 -11.24 -6.44 10.52
C PRO A 125 -11.48 -7.94 10.77
N LEU A 126 -10.42 -8.65 11.13
CA LEU A 126 -10.43 -10.03 11.62
C LEU A 126 -9.76 -10.05 13.00
N SER A 127 -9.99 -11.11 13.79
CA SER A 127 -9.31 -11.26 15.07
C SER A 127 -7.80 -11.43 14.86
N ASN A 128 -6.99 -10.96 15.81
CA ASN A 128 -5.54 -11.12 15.75
C ASN A 128 -5.13 -12.59 15.63
N GLU A 129 -5.83 -13.51 16.31
CA GLU A 129 -5.58 -14.95 16.23
C GLU A 129 -5.76 -15.48 14.81
N LEU A 130 -6.83 -15.04 14.13
CA LEU A 130 -7.08 -15.44 12.75
C LEU A 130 -6.05 -14.83 11.79
N LEU A 131 -5.66 -13.57 11.98
CA LEU A 131 -4.62 -12.92 11.18
C LEU A 131 -3.26 -13.61 11.34
N VAL A 132 -2.88 -14.01 12.57
CA VAL A 132 -1.67 -14.81 12.85
C VAL A 132 -1.74 -16.13 12.10
N THR A 133 -2.86 -16.87 12.23
CA THR A 133 -3.07 -18.17 11.56
C THR A 133 -2.94 -18.04 10.04
N LEU A 134 -3.56 -17.03 9.44
CA LEU A 134 -3.50 -16.78 7.99
C LEU A 134 -2.09 -16.37 7.55
N ASN A 135 -1.39 -15.54 8.32
CA ASN A 135 -0.01 -15.14 8.02
C ASN A 135 0.96 -16.33 8.08
N GLU A 136 0.88 -17.18 9.10
CA GLU A 136 1.68 -18.40 9.22
C GLU A 136 1.40 -19.35 8.06
N LYS A 137 0.12 -19.53 7.69
CA LYS A 137 -0.24 -20.36 6.54
C LYS A 137 0.34 -19.80 5.25
N CYS A 138 0.25 -18.49 5.02
CA CYS A 138 0.87 -17.84 3.85
C CYS A 138 2.37 -18.15 3.77
N ARG A 139 3.09 -18.01 4.89
CA ARG A 139 4.51 -18.38 4.96
C ARG A 139 4.77 -19.84 4.61
N SER A 140 3.94 -20.77 5.11
CA SER A 140 4.08 -22.20 4.87
C SER A 140 3.90 -22.61 3.40
N VAL A 141 3.08 -21.88 2.64
CA VAL A 141 2.81 -22.09 1.21
C VAL A 141 3.57 -21.13 0.31
N ASN A 142 4.47 -20.33 0.87
CA ASN A 142 5.25 -19.29 0.17
C ASN A 142 4.37 -18.26 -0.58
N ALA A 143 3.24 -17.88 0.03
CA ALA A 143 2.39 -16.79 -0.40
C ALA A 143 2.72 -15.51 0.39
N SER A 144 2.61 -14.37 -0.25
CA SER A 144 2.71 -13.07 0.41
C SER A 144 1.43 -12.75 1.19
N PHE A 145 1.55 -12.02 2.29
CA PHE A 145 0.44 -11.60 3.13
C PHE A 145 0.39 -10.08 3.22
N VAL A 146 -0.79 -9.49 2.95
CA VAL A 146 -1.05 -8.07 3.11
C VAL A 146 -2.33 -7.88 3.91
N TYR A 147 -2.26 -7.08 4.96
CA TYR A 147 -3.41 -6.70 5.79
C TYR A 147 -3.56 -5.20 5.81
N SER A 148 -4.76 -4.68 5.60
CA SER A 148 -5.01 -3.25 5.62
C SER A 148 -6.41 -2.93 6.13
N LEU A 149 -6.51 -1.88 6.93
CA LEU A 149 -7.77 -1.32 7.41
C LEU A 149 -7.84 0.17 7.12
N SER A 150 -9.05 0.65 6.84
CA SER A 150 -9.41 2.07 6.81
C SER A 150 -10.44 2.34 7.90
N CYS A 151 -10.12 3.24 8.82
CA CYS A 151 -10.96 3.65 9.94
C CYS A 151 -11.11 5.18 9.92
N GLY A 152 -12.18 5.68 9.28
CA GLY A 152 -12.34 7.10 9.05
C GLY A 152 -11.17 7.69 8.24
N VAL A 153 -10.50 8.71 8.80
CA VAL A 153 -9.32 9.35 8.19
C VAL A 153 -8.00 8.67 8.55
N PHE A 154 -8.04 7.50 9.17
CA PHE A 154 -6.88 6.72 9.56
C PHE A 154 -6.82 5.41 8.82
N GLY A 155 -5.62 4.93 8.51
CA GLY A 155 -5.41 3.66 7.86
C GLY A 155 -4.12 2.99 8.28
N GLN A 156 -4.13 1.66 8.23
CA GLN A 156 -2.93 0.85 8.42
C GLN A 156 -2.76 -0.12 7.26
N VAL A 157 -1.50 -0.42 6.95
CA VAL A 157 -1.08 -1.48 6.03
C VAL A 157 -0.02 -2.29 6.72
N PHE A 158 -0.11 -3.60 6.64
CA PHE A 158 0.92 -4.54 7.06
C PHE A 158 1.29 -5.44 5.89
N CYS A 159 2.59 -5.66 5.68
CA CYS A 159 3.09 -6.56 4.65
C CYS A 159 4.07 -7.57 5.24
N ASP A 160 3.91 -8.82 4.83
CA ASP A 160 4.83 -9.91 5.07
C ASP A 160 4.95 -10.79 3.82
N PHE A 161 6.09 -10.74 3.14
CA PHE A 161 6.35 -11.52 1.92
C PHE A 161 7.26 -12.73 2.19
N GLY A 162 7.37 -13.13 3.46
CA GLY A 162 8.16 -14.27 3.89
C GLY A 162 9.60 -13.91 4.30
N SER A 163 10.35 -14.93 4.73
CA SER A 163 11.69 -14.75 5.29
C SER A 163 12.78 -14.48 4.23
N ALA A 164 12.48 -14.67 2.95
CA ALA A 164 13.46 -14.55 1.86
C ALA A 164 12.82 -14.09 0.55
N PHE A 165 12.11 -12.97 0.58
CA PHE A 165 11.52 -12.39 -0.63
C PHE A 165 12.62 -11.83 -1.54
N VAL A 166 12.64 -12.27 -2.80
CA VAL A 166 13.62 -11.81 -3.80
C VAL A 166 13.02 -10.66 -4.61
N CYS A 167 13.53 -9.44 -4.37
CA CYS A 167 13.24 -8.26 -5.15
C CYS A 167 14.27 -8.13 -6.28
N ALA A 168 13.85 -8.32 -7.51
CA ALA A 168 14.74 -8.34 -8.69
C ALA A 168 15.29 -6.94 -9.05
N ASP A 169 14.54 -5.89 -8.74
CA ASP A 169 14.91 -4.49 -8.99
C ASP A 169 14.19 -3.60 -7.96
N LYS A 170 14.95 -3.05 -7.01
CA LYS A 170 14.41 -2.35 -5.84
C LYS A 170 13.74 -0.99 -6.15
N ASP A 171 14.17 -0.30 -7.21
CA ASP A 171 13.79 1.10 -7.50
C ASP A 171 13.18 1.31 -8.90
N GLY A 172 13.33 0.34 -9.81
CA GLY A 172 12.81 0.42 -11.18
C GLY A 172 13.54 1.42 -12.09
N ASN A 173 14.58 2.07 -11.61
CA ASN A 173 15.35 3.00 -12.41
C ASN A 173 16.18 2.27 -13.48
N PRO A 174 16.48 2.89 -14.64
CA PRO A 174 17.47 2.35 -15.54
C PRO A 174 18.82 2.18 -14.84
N PRO A 175 19.64 1.18 -15.22
CA PRO A 175 21.01 1.08 -14.70
C PRO A 175 21.79 2.36 -14.88
N ALA A 176 22.45 2.84 -13.82
CA ALA A 176 23.28 4.02 -13.89
C ALA A 176 24.43 3.81 -14.90
N THR A 177 24.62 4.78 -15.78
CA THR A 177 25.70 4.76 -16.79
C THR A 177 26.45 6.07 -16.74
N SER A 178 27.79 6.01 -16.62
CA SER A 178 28.64 7.20 -16.59
C SER A 178 29.84 7.02 -17.50
N GLN A 179 30.29 8.12 -18.09
CA GLN A 179 31.51 8.15 -18.86
C GLN A 179 32.73 8.30 -17.94
N ILE A 180 33.78 7.55 -18.22
CA ILE A 180 35.00 7.53 -17.45
C ILE A 180 35.88 8.71 -17.88
N GLU A 181 36.37 9.46 -16.89
CA GLU A 181 37.42 10.48 -17.09
C GLU A 181 38.80 9.84 -17.00
N SER A 182 39.02 9.06 -15.92
CA SER A 182 40.31 8.39 -15.72
C SER A 182 40.15 7.13 -14.85
N VAL A 183 41.05 6.17 -15.05
CA VAL A 183 41.20 4.99 -14.18
C VAL A 183 42.69 4.90 -13.82
N PHE A 184 42.99 4.73 -12.55
CA PHE A 184 44.38 4.63 -12.07
C PHE A 184 44.47 3.70 -10.86
N GLN A 185 45.67 3.17 -10.63
CA GLN A 185 45.98 2.31 -9.50
C GLN A 185 46.43 3.17 -8.31
N GLU A 186 45.82 2.93 -7.13
CA GLU A 186 46.25 3.53 -5.87
C GLU A 186 46.47 2.41 -4.84
N GLY A 187 47.72 2.06 -4.61
CA GLY A 187 48.06 0.89 -3.80
C GLY A 187 47.51 -0.41 -4.38
N THR A 188 46.66 -1.09 -3.63
CA THR A 188 45.98 -2.34 -4.04
C THR A 188 44.63 -2.11 -4.70
N LYS A 189 44.16 -0.87 -4.79
CA LYS A 189 42.82 -0.52 -5.27
C LYS A 189 42.91 0.15 -6.65
N VAL A 190 41.89 -0.08 -7.46
CA VAL A 190 41.69 0.63 -8.72
C VAL A 190 40.69 1.73 -8.48
N VAL A 191 41.06 2.97 -8.73
CA VAL A 191 40.20 4.15 -8.59
C VAL A 191 39.69 4.55 -9.97
N VAL A 192 38.36 4.76 -10.03
CA VAL A 192 37.67 5.23 -11.24
C VAL A 192 37.10 6.61 -10.97
N LYS A 193 37.44 7.58 -11.82
CA LYS A 193 36.89 8.92 -11.84
C LYS A 193 35.97 9.05 -13.06
N VAL A 194 34.74 9.53 -12.86
CA VAL A 194 33.78 9.82 -13.93
C VAL A 194 33.85 11.30 -14.31
N LEU A 195 33.42 11.62 -15.53
CA LEU A 195 33.39 13.00 -16.05
C LEU A 195 32.37 13.83 -15.25
N GLU A 196 32.87 14.82 -14.52
CA GLU A 196 32.05 15.72 -13.68
C GLU A 196 31.01 16.52 -14.49
N ASP A 197 31.41 16.95 -15.71
CA ASP A 197 30.55 17.72 -16.61
C ASP A 197 29.25 16.97 -17.03
N LEU A 198 29.25 15.65 -16.97
CA LEU A 198 28.08 14.81 -17.30
C LEU A 198 27.23 14.42 -16.08
N GLY A 199 27.60 14.86 -14.88
CA GLY A 199 26.92 14.62 -13.65
C GLY A 199 27.50 13.50 -12.78
N ARG A 200 26.83 13.23 -11.65
CA ARG A 200 27.25 12.23 -10.66
C ARG A 200 27.06 10.82 -11.19
N HIS A 201 27.86 9.86 -10.74
CA HIS A 201 27.74 8.46 -11.15
C HIS A 201 26.49 7.74 -10.59
N ALA A 202 25.82 8.29 -9.58
CA ALA A 202 24.62 7.74 -8.95
C ALA A 202 24.74 6.27 -8.44
N LEU A 203 25.96 5.80 -8.16
CA LEU A 203 26.23 4.49 -7.56
C LEU A 203 26.26 4.59 -6.04
N GLU A 204 25.97 3.49 -5.37
CA GLU A 204 26.13 3.28 -3.93
C GLU A 204 27.25 2.25 -3.67
N SER A 205 27.88 2.31 -2.49
CA SER A 205 28.87 1.29 -2.11
C SER A 205 28.19 -0.09 -2.01
N GLY A 206 28.79 -1.09 -2.65
CA GLY A 206 28.24 -2.43 -2.80
C GLY A 206 27.55 -2.68 -4.15
N ASP A 207 27.29 -1.63 -4.94
CA ASP A 207 26.79 -1.80 -6.30
C ASP A 207 27.79 -2.58 -7.17
N MET A 208 27.27 -3.26 -8.19
CA MET A 208 28.09 -3.89 -9.22
C MET A 208 28.05 -3.09 -10.51
N ILE A 209 29.19 -3.03 -11.20
CA ILE A 209 29.35 -2.38 -12.50
C ILE A 209 30.03 -3.31 -13.50
N THR A 210 29.82 -3.02 -14.78
CA THR A 210 30.63 -3.49 -15.89
C THR A 210 31.27 -2.32 -16.61
N PHE A 211 32.39 -2.61 -17.28
CA PHE A 211 33.11 -1.64 -18.15
C PHE A 211 32.77 -1.88 -19.61
N ALA A 212 32.69 -0.82 -20.39
CA ALA A 212 32.55 -0.89 -21.83
C ALA A 212 33.48 0.11 -22.51
N ARG A 213 34.07 -0.30 -23.63
CA ARG A 213 34.89 0.54 -24.50
C ARG A 213 36.11 1.20 -23.81
N LEU A 214 36.70 0.52 -22.79
CA LEU A 214 37.95 0.96 -22.19
C LEU A 214 39.06 0.97 -23.21
N LYS A 215 39.88 2.04 -23.25
CA LYS A 215 41.04 2.18 -24.07
C LYS A 215 42.26 2.56 -23.22
N GLY A 216 43.42 1.96 -23.54
CA GLY A 216 44.69 2.30 -22.89
C GLY A 216 44.95 1.58 -21.56
N LEU A 217 44.11 0.62 -21.18
CA LEU A 217 44.29 -0.22 -20.00
C LEU A 217 44.05 -1.69 -20.32
N SER A 218 44.80 -2.58 -19.66
CA SER A 218 44.51 -3.99 -19.52
C SER A 218 44.22 -4.35 -18.05
N GLY A 219 43.61 -5.51 -17.81
CA GLY A 219 43.26 -5.97 -16.46
C GLY A 219 41.81 -5.76 -16.06
N LEU A 220 41.06 -4.88 -16.74
CA LEU A 220 39.62 -4.71 -16.57
C LEU A 220 38.87 -5.30 -17.77
N GLU A 221 38.08 -6.36 -17.53
CA GLU A 221 37.33 -7.06 -18.56
C GLU A 221 35.93 -6.50 -18.71
N SER A 222 35.46 -6.29 -19.94
CA SER A 222 34.14 -5.71 -20.23
C SER A 222 32.96 -6.59 -19.85
N ASN A 223 33.17 -7.88 -19.67
CA ASN A 223 32.13 -8.88 -19.34
C ASN A 223 32.21 -9.37 -17.89
N LYS A 224 33.06 -8.74 -17.08
CA LYS A 224 33.18 -9.07 -15.65
C LYS A 224 32.50 -7.99 -14.80
N ASN A 225 31.81 -8.45 -13.75
CA ASN A 225 31.21 -7.57 -12.76
C ASN A 225 32.24 -7.20 -11.69
N TYR A 226 32.25 -5.93 -11.30
CA TYR A 226 33.11 -5.39 -10.26
C TYR A 226 32.27 -4.71 -9.19
N THR A 227 32.54 -5.02 -7.92
CA THR A 227 31.92 -4.34 -6.79
C THR A 227 32.59 -3.00 -6.55
N VAL A 228 31.80 -1.96 -6.33
CA VAL A 228 32.29 -0.60 -6.11
C VAL A 228 32.22 -0.19 -4.65
N ASN A 229 33.17 0.63 -4.22
CA ASN A 229 33.16 1.34 -2.96
C ASN A 229 33.21 2.85 -3.27
N VAL A 230 32.09 3.54 -3.01
CA VAL A 230 31.94 4.97 -3.35
C VAL A 230 32.75 5.84 -2.39
N THR A 231 33.64 6.66 -2.93
CA THR A 231 34.45 7.61 -2.15
C THR A 231 34.00 9.05 -2.30
N SER A 232 33.41 9.40 -3.45
CA SER A 232 32.79 10.71 -3.69
C SER A 232 31.68 10.62 -4.76
N PRO A 233 30.91 11.68 -5.01
CA PRO A 233 29.91 11.67 -6.08
C PRO A 233 30.43 11.42 -7.49
N TYR A 234 31.77 11.54 -7.69
CA TYR A 234 32.43 11.40 -8.98
C TYR A 234 33.53 10.35 -8.99
N MET A 235 33.80 9.69 -7.84
CA MET A 235 34.89 8.72 -7.69
C MET A 235 34.45 7.52 -6.88
N PHE A 236 34.91 6.35 -7.29
CA PHE A 236 34.76 5.12 -6.56
C PHE A 236 35.96 4.20 -6.74
N GLU A 237 36.12 3.27 -5.82
CA GLU A 237 37.19 2.26 -5.81
C GLU A 237 36.60 0.89 -6.21
N ILE A 238 37.48 0.06 -6.79
CA ILE A 238 37.19 -1.33 -7.10
C ILE A 238 38.16 -2.22 -6.35
N GLU A 239 37.69 -3.21 -5.66
CA GLU A 239 38.51 -4.19 -4.96
C GLU A 239 38.77 -5.43 -5.82
N GLY A 240 39.93 -6.03 -5.61
CA GLY A 240 40.30 -7.29 -6.29
C GLY A 240 40.56 -7.16 -7.81
N ALA A 241 40.76 -5.96 -8.29
CA ALA A 241 41.18 -5.68 -9.66
C ALA A 241 42.62 -5.13 -9.67
N ALA A 242 43.35 -5.47 -10.71
CA ALA A 242 44.65 -4.88 -11.00
C ALA A 242 44.64 -4.39 -12.45
N ILE A 243 45.29 -3.28 -12.70
CA ILE A 243 45.42 -2.70 -14.05
C ILE A 243 46.89 -2.65 -14.46
N GLU A 244 47.12 -2.85 -15.76
CA GLU A 244 48.41 -2.58 -16.38
C GLU A 244 48.19 -1.43 -17.38
N GLU A 245 48.99 -0.36 -17.25
CA GLU A 245 48.94 0.75 -18.17
C GLU A 245 49.64 0.37 -19.48
N THR A 246 48.90 0.37 -20.57
CA THR A 246 49.43 0.13 -21.92
C THR A 246 49.65 1.44 -22.70
N GLY A 247 50.43 2.36 -22.11
CA GLY A 247 50.90 3.55 -22.85
C GLY A 247 50.04 4.82 -22.72
N GLY A 248 49.32 4.99 -21.63
CA GLY A 248 48.59 6.24 -21.33
C GLY A 248 47.44 6.01 -20.31
N LYS A 249 47.05 7.06 -19.58
CA LYS A 249 45.88 7.00 -18.72
C LYS A 249 44.66 6.62 -19.56
N ALA A 250 43.86 5.65 -19.12
CA ALA A 250 42.57 5.38 -19.74
C ALA A 250 41.71 6.65 -19.64
N GLN A 251 41.45 7.26 -20.76
CA GLN A 251 40.66 8.49 -20.85
C GLN A 251 39.33 8.29 -21.56
N GLN A 252 38.96 7.06 -21.86
CA GLN A 252 37.72 6.74 -22.58
C GLN A 252 37.16 5.42 -22.12
N GLY A 253 35.86 5.39 -21.94
CA GLY A 253 35.08 4.24 -21.57
C GLY A 253 33.81 4.62 -20.85
N TYR A 254 33.02 3.65 -20.59
CA TYR A 254 31.76 3.78 -19.85
C TYR A 254 31.71 2.74 -18.76
N ILE A 255 31.08 3.10 -17.65
CA ILE A 255 30.58 2.16 -16.65
C ILE A 255 29.10 2.02 -16.82
N THR A 256 28.57 0.84 -16.54
CA THR A 256 27.14 0.58 -16.45
C THR A 256 26.89 -0.25 -15.19
N GLN A 257 25.96 0.21 -14.35
CA GLN A 257 25.50 -0.51 -13.17
C GLN A 257 24.86 -1.83 -13.58
N VAL A 258 25.17 -2.89 -12.85
CA VAL A 258 24.53 -4.19 -12.99
C VAL A 258 23.59 -4.39 -11.83
N LYS A 259 22.29 -4.19 -12.05
CA LYS A 259 21.27 -4.38 -11.03
C LYS A 259 21.34 -5.80 -10.47
N GLN A 260 21.38 -5.91 -9.15
CA GLN A 260 21.41 -7.17 -8.45
C GLN A 260 20.09 -7.37 -7.69
N PRO A 261 19.51 -8.59 -7.72
CA PRO A 261 18.39 -8.91 -6.87
C PRO A 261 18.77 -8.77 -5.39
N VAL A 262 17.85 -8.21 -4.61
CA VAL A 262 18.01 -8.06 -3.16
C VAL A 262 17.05 -9.02 -2.46
N THR A 263 17.55 -9.79 -1.50
CA THR A 263 16.70 -10.61 -0.64
C THR A 263 16.28 -9.81 0.57
N ILE A 264 14.97 -9.68 0.77
CA ILE A 264 14.35 -8.95 1.89
C ILE A 264 13.72 -9.98 2.82
N ALA A 265 14.08 -9.92 4.10
CA ALA A 265 13.47 -10.73 5.14
C ALA A 265 12.35 -9.95 5.82
N PHE A 266 11.20 -10.59 5.97
CA PHE A 266 10.06 -10.06 6.69
C PHE A 266 9.90 -10.80 8.02
N GLU A 267 9.42 -10.09 9.03
CA GLU A 267 8.99 -10.68 10.28
C GLU A 267 7.50 -11.04 10.21
N THR A 268 7.07 -11.99 11.06
CA THR A 268 5.67 -12.41 11.13
C THR A 268 4.76 -11.30 11.65
N TYR A 269 3.45 -11.40 11.34
CA TYR A 269 2.44 -10.50 11.87
C TYR A 269 2.45 -10.50 13.40
N GLU A 270 2.47 -11.66 14.04
CA GLU A 270 2.53 -11.81 15.50
C GLU A 270 3.70 -11.03 16.11
N LYS A 271 4.90 -11.20 15.56
CA LYS A 271 6.09 -10.50 16.04
C LYS A 271 5.98 -9.00 15.86
N ARG A 272 5.46 -8.53 14.72
CA ARG A 272 5.30 -7.10 14.43
C ARG A 272 4.17 -6.44 15.20
N VAL A 273 3.14 -7.18 15.59
CA VAL A 273 2.12 -6.70 16.55
C VAL A 273 2.76 -6.43 17.90
N ALA A 274 3.61 -7.33 18.39
CA ALA A 274 4.30 -7.15 19.65
C ALA A 274 5.40 -6.07 19.58
N GLU A 275 6.17 -6.07 18.49
CA GLU A 275 7.30 -5.16 18.27
C GLU A 275 7.21 -4.62 16.83
N PRO A 276 6.57 -3.45 16.59
CA PRO A 276 6.37 -2.92 15.23
C PRO A 276 7.68 -2.66 14.49
N GLY A 277 8.76 -2.42 15.22
CA GLY A 277 10.05 -2.08 14.67
C GLY A 277 10.03 -0.68 14.02
N GLU A 278 10.88 -0.49 13.03
CA GLU A 278 10.92 0.73 12.26
C GLU A 278 9.74 0.78 11.27
N CYS A 279 8.80 1.69 11.48
CA CYS A 279 7.67 1.91 10.59
C CYS A 279 8.07 2.90 9.48
N MET A 280 7.66 2.63 8.25
CA MET A 280 7.84 3.57 7.16
C MET A 280 7.08 4.87 7.46
N MET A 281 7.78 5.99 7.38
CA MET A 281 7.23 7.31 7.67
C MET A 281 6.82 8.01 6.37
N SER A 282 5.57 8.47 6.30
CA SER A 282 5.03 9.22 5.17
C SER A 282 5.19 10.74 5.34
N ASP A 283 5.20 11.23 6.58
CA ASP A 283 5.30 12.65 6.92
C ASP A 283 6.27 12.85 8.08
N PHE A 284 7.38 13.55 7.82
CA PHE A 284 8.39 13.86 8.83
C PHE A 284 7.91 14.88 9.89
N ALA A 285 6.82 15.60 9.63
CA ALA A 285 6.20 16.46 10.66
C ALA A 285 5.42 15.67 11.72
N LYS A 286 5.10 14.40 11.43
CA LYS A 286 4.33 13.48 12.29
C LYS A 286 5.21 12.33 12.82
N PHE A 287 6.41 12.65 13.31
CA PHE A 287 7.43 11.66 13.67
C PHE A 287 6.97 10.62 14.72
N ASP A 288 6.19 11.02 15.70
CA ASP A 288 5.66 10.17 16.77
C ASP A 288 4.40 9.39 16.39
N ARG A 289 3.80 9.73 15.24
CA ARG A 289 2.51 9.22 14.81
C ARG A 289 2.45 7.71 14.55
N PRO A 290 3.42 7.07 13.86
CA PRO A 290 3.33 5.66 13.54
C PRO A 290 3.20 4.75 14.76
N LEU A 291 3.97 5.00 15.82
CA LEU A 291 3.91 4.19 17.06
C LEU A 291 2.61 4.43 17.83
N LEU A 292 2.12 5.67 17.88
CA LEU A 292 0.82 5.98 18.47
C LEU A 292 -0.31 5.25 17.75
N LEU A 293 -0.32 5.32 16.41
CA LEU A 293 -1.34 4.65 15.58
C LEU A 293 -1.25 3.13 15.71
N HIS A 294 -0.04 2.56 15.78
CA HIS A 294 0.13 1.12 16.02
C HIS A 294 -0.60 0.69 17.30
N LYS A 295 -0.32 1.34 18.42
CA LYS A 295 -0.98 1.06 19.71
C LYS A 295 -2.49 1.30 19.65
N SER A 296 -2.91 2.33 18.92
CA SER A 296 -4.32 2.68 18.78
C SER A 296 -5.12 1.65 17.98
N PHE A 297 -4.55 1.14 16.89
CA PHE A 297 -5.18 0.05 16.11
C PHE A 297 -5.21 -1.26 16.91
N GLN A 298 -4.16 -1.57 17.69
CA GLN A 298 -4.19 -2.74 18.58
C GLN A 298 -5.25 -2.59 19.68
N ALA A 299 -5.39 -1.39 20.26
CA ALA A 299 -6.43 -1.11 21.25
C ALA A 299 -7.84 -1.19 20.67
N LEU A 300 -8.05 -0.78 19.41
CA LEU A 300 -9.32 -0.96 18.72
C LEU A 300 -9.65 -2.43 18.54
N GLU A 301 -8.67 -3.26 18.18
CA GLU A 301 -8.88 -4.71 18.02
C GLU A 301 -9.16 -5.38 19.37
N GLU A 302 -8.43 -5.01 20.42
CA GLU A 302 -8.69 -5.49 21.78
C GLU A 302 -10.09 -5.09 22.25
N PHE A 303 -10.50 -3.84 22.04
CA PHE A 303 -11.83 -3.38 22.36
C PHE A 303 -12.90 -4.17 21.62
N ARG A 304 -12.73 -4.36 20.31
CA ARG A 304 -13.67 -5.11 19.45
C ARG A 304 -13.84 -6.55 19.91
N SER A 305 -12.73 -7.22 20.19
CA SER A 305 -12.73 -8.65 20.54
C SER A 305 -13.23 -8.91 21.96
N ASN A 306 -12.93 -8.02 22.94
CA ASN A 306 -13.14 -8.31 24.34
C ASN A 306 -14.31 -7.52 24.98
N HIS A 307 -14.76 -6.44 24.34
CA HIS A 307 -15.68 -5.50 24.98
C HIS A 307 -16.91 -5.13 24.16
N ASN A 308 -17.01 -5.51 22.89
CA ASN A 308 -18.07 -5.04 22.00
C ASN A 308 -18.53 -6.06 20.95
N ASP A 309 -18.58 -7.33 21.30
CA ASP A 309 -19.14 -8.41 20.47
C ASP A 309 -18.62 -8.45 19.02
N GLY A 310 -17.35 -8.09 18.81
CA GLY A 310 -16.72 -8.08 17.51
C GLY A 310 -16.89 -6.79 16.70
N GLU A 311 -17.48 -5.75 17.28
CA GLU A 311 -17.77 -4.48 16.63
C GLU A 311 -16.86 -3.34 17.08
N PHE A 312 -16.54 -2.40 16.20
CA PHE A 312 -15.89 -1.14 16.56
C PHE A 312 -16.82 -0.21 17.35
N PRO A 313 -16.26 0.81 18.06
CA PRO A 313 -17.08 1.84 18.71
C PRO A 313 -18.09 2.46 17.75
N THR A 314 -19.31 2.68 18.24
CA THR A 314 -20.31 3.40 17.44
C THR A 314 -19.97 4.90 17.46
N PRO A 315 -20.06 5.61 16.32
CA PRO A 315 -19.83 7.05 16.28
C PRO A 315 -20.64 7.79 17.34
N GLY A 316 -19.97 8.64 18.12
CA GLY A 316 -20.59 9.37 19.22
C GLY A 316 -20.70 8.62 20.55
N ASP A 317 -20.37 7.35 20.63
CA ASP A 317 -20.27 6.61 21.89
C ASP A 317 -18.97 6.98 22.63
N THR A 318 -19.06 8.02 23.45
CA THR A 318 -17.92 8.54 24.22
C THR A 318 -17.40 7.54 25.25
N ILE A 319 -18.23 6.63 25.77
CA ILE A 319 -17.84 5.60 26.74
C ILE A 319 -16.97 4.57 26.02
N ALA A 320 -17.39 4.08 24.88
CA ALA A 320 -16.62 3.14 24.06
C ALA A 320 -15.29 3.75 23.60
N CYS A 321 -15.30 4.99 23.12
CA CYS A 321 -14.08 5.71 22.73
C CYS A 321 -13.11 5.91 23.91
N THR A 322 -13.62 6.23 25.11
CA THR A 322 -12.79 6.36 26.31
C THR A 322 -12.16 5.03 26.70
N LYS A 323 -12.88 3.92 26.58
CA LYS A 323 -12.28 2.59 26.85
C LYS A 323 -11.12 2.28 25.90
N VAL A 324 -11.22 2.62 24.62
CA VAL A 324 -10.10 2.46 23.67
C VAL A 324 -8.92 3.31 24.11
N LEU A 325 -9.14 4.56 24.53
CA LEU A 325 -8.10 5.43 25.05
C LEU A 325 -7.44 4.84 26.32
N ASP A 326 -8.23 4.26 27.23
CA ASP A 326 -7.71 3.65 28.46
C ASP A 326 -6.83 2.43 28.14
N ILE A 327 -7.19 1.63 27.14
CA ILE A 327 -6.36 0.50 26.66
C ILE A 327 -5.02 1.05 26.13
N VAL A 328 -5.03 2.12 25.31
CA VAL A 328 -3.78 2.73 24.82
C VAL A 328 -2.93 3.26 25.96
N LYS A 329 -3.53 3.96 26.94
CA LYS A 329 -2.82 4.45 28.13
C LYS A 329 -2.17 3.33 28.93
N ALA A 330 -2.88 2.21 29.09
CA ALA A 330 -2.35 1.03 29.78
C ALA A 330 -1.15 0.44 29.00
N ALA A 331 -1.22 0.35 27.67
CA ALA A 331 -0.14 -0.13 26.83
C ALA A 331 1.10 0.79 26.88
N VAL A 332 0.92 2.11 26.86
CA VAL A 332 1.99 3.11 27.00
C VAL A 332 2.67 2.99 28.37
N SER A 333 1.87 2.89 29.44
CA SER A 333 2.38 2.72 30.82
C SER A 333 3.14 1.40 30.97
N ALA A 334 2.63 0.31 30.43
CA ALA A 334 3.29 -1.01 30.47
C ALA A 334 4.63 -1.02 29.71
N ALA A 335 4.75 -0.23 28.64
CA ALA A 335 5.99 -0.05 27.90
C ALA A 335 7.01 0.87 28.61
N GLY A 336 6.64 1.51 29.73
CA GLY A 336 7.48 2.47 30.44
C GLY A 336 7.70 3.78 29.68
N GLU A 337 6.81 4.13 28.77
CA GLU A 337 6.85 5.35 27.97
C GLU A 337 6.20 6.52 28.73
N ASP A 338 6.50 7.75 28.30
CA ASP A 338 5.88 8.95 28.85
C ASP A 338 4.35 8.94 28.59
N ALA A 339 3.60 9.55 29.52
CA ALA A 339 2.15 9.68 29.37
C ALA A 339 1.77 10.44 28.10
N LEU A 340 0.66 10.03 27.48
CA LEU A 340 0.15 10.68 26.28
C LEU A 340 -0.10 12.18 26.52
N THR A 341 0.28 12.98 25.56
CA THR A 341 -0.12 14.39 25.50
C THR A 341 -1.59 14.53 25.15
N SER A 342 -2.21 15.67 25.46
CA SER A 342 -3.61 15.93 25.09
C SER A 342 -3.86 15.83 23.57
N ALA A 343 -2.86 16.19 22.74
CA ALA A 343 -2.96 16.04 21.29
C ALA A 343 -2.97 14.56 20.87
N GLN A 344 -2.15 13.72 21.49
CA GLN A 344 -2.13 12.28 21.23
C GLN A 344 -3.41 11.59 21.71
N GLU A 345 -3.92 11.95 22.90
CA GLU A 345 -5.22 11.45 23.37
C GLU A 345 -6.36 11.79 22.42
N ARG A 346 -6.37 13.04 21.89
CA ARG A 346 -7.35 13.45 20.88
C ARG A 346 -7.32 12.56 19.65
N ILE A 347 -6.13 12.23 19.13
CA ILE A 347 -5.96 11.37 17.97
C ILE A 347 -6.56 9.97 18.21
N VAL A 348 -6.29 9.39 19.38
CA VAL A 348 -6.85 8.10 19.78
C VAL A 348 -8.37 8.15 19.82
N LEU A 349 -8.93 9.19 20.43
CA LEU A 349 -10.39 9.38 20.50
C LEU A 349 -11.02 9.60 19.12
N GLN A 350 -10.38 10.37 18.24
CA GLN A 350 -10.83 10.60 16.86
C GLN A 350 -10.78 9.30 16.03
N LEU A 351 -9.73 8.50 16.16
CA LEU A 351 -9.64 7.19 15.54
C LEU A 351 -10.77 6.26 16.03
N ALA A 352 -10.99 6.20 17.35
CA ALA A 352 -12.03 5.36 17.94
C ALA A 352 -13.43 5.79 17.47
N SER A 353 -13.75 7.09 17.50
CA SER A 353 -15.05 7.64 17.07
C SER A 353 -15.33 7.39 15.59
N GLY A 354 -14.31 7.53 14.73
CA GLY A 354 -14.43 7.33 13.28
C GLY A 354 -14.21 5.90 12.80
N SER A 355 -13.98 4.94 13.71
CA SER A 355 -13.48 3.59 13.35
C SER A 355 -14.39 2.78 12.43
N LYS A 356 -15.72 2.96 12.50
CA LYS A 356 -16.69 2.34 11.58
C LYS A 356 -16.81 3.03 10.22
N ALA A 357 -16.31 4.25 10.09
CA ALA A 357 -16.50 5.04 8.88
C ALA A 357 -15.60 4.56 7.73
N ILE A 358 -16.19 4.38 6.57
CA ILE A 358 -15.53 3.95 5.32
C ILE A 358 -15.55 5.15 4.36
N LEU A 359 -14.46 5.92 4.32
CA LEU A 359 -14.35 7.12 3.49
C LEU A 359 -13.77 6.79 2.12
N SER A 360 -14.47 7.15 1.05
CA SER A 360 -14.03 6.91 -0.33
C SER A 360 -12.61 7.40 -0.63
N PRO A 361 -12.18 8.63 -0.28
CA PRO A 361 -10.82 9.09 -0.56
C PRO A 361 -9.75 8.31 0.21
N MET A 362 -10.04 7.89 1.45
CA MET A 362 -9.12 7.05 2.21
C MET A 362 -9.02 5.65 1.61
N CYS A 363 -10.15 5.07 1.21
CA CYS A 363 -10.17 3.79 0.49
C CYS A 363 -9.39 3.86 -0.83
N ALA A 364 -9.51 4.95 -1.58
CA ALA A 364 -8.78 5.15 -2.83
C ALA A 364 -7.26 5.29 -2.59
N ALA A 365 -6.84 6.07 -1.59
CA ALA A 365 -5.44 6.24 -1.23
C ALA A 365 -4.80 4.93 -0.74
N LEU A 366 -5.40 4.29 0.26
CA LEU A 366 -4.94 3.00 0.78
C LEU A 366 -5.03 1.89 -0.26
N GLY A 367 -6.12 1.86 -1.06
CA GLY A 367 -6.30 0.90 -2.14
C GLY A 367 -5.23 1.03 -3.23
N GLY A 368 -4.73 2.25 -3.47
CA GLY A 368 -3.57 2.50 -4.32
C GLY A 368 -2.27 1.92 -3.73
N ILE A 369 -2.02 2.18 -2.45
CA ILE A 369 -0.83 1.67 -1.73
C ILE A 369 -0.87 0.14 -1.66
N VAL A 370 -1.96 -0.45 -1.16
CA VAL A 370 -2.12 -1.89 -1.03
C VAL A 370 -2.07 -2.59 -2.39
N GLY A 371 -2.73 -2.01 -3.42
CA GLY A 371 -2.67 -2.51 -4.78
C GLY A 371 -1.24 -2.59 -5.30
N GLN A 372 -0.41 -1.58 -5.03
CA GLN A 372 1.01 -1.61 -5.38
C GLN A 372 1.77 -2.70 -4.62
N GLU A 373 1.50 -2.89 -3.32
CA GLU A 373 2.15 -3.96 -2.56
C GLU A 373 1.80 -5.35 -3.11
N VAL A 374 0.55 -5.58 -3.49
CA VAL A 374 0.14 -6.82 -4.18
C VAL A 374 0.91 -7.00 -5.50
N LEU A 375 1.06 -5.93 -6.29
CA LEU A 375 1.81 -6.01 -7.55
C LEU A 375 3.30 -6.24 -7.32
N LYS A 376 3.90 -5.68 -6.27
CA LYS A 376 5.29 -5.96 -5.86
C LYS A 376 5.46 -7.43 -5.46
N ALA A 377 4.53 -7.97 -4.66
CA ALA A 377 4.49 -9.38 -4.29
C ALA A 377 4.41 -10.30 -5.52
N CYS A 378 3.52 -9.98 -6.48
CA CYS A 378 3.29 -10.76 -7.68
C CYS A 378 4.43 -10.65 -8.70
N SER A 379 5.07 -9.49 -8.84
CA SER A 379 6.10 -9.24 -9.85
C SER A 379 7.53 -9.53 -9.38
N GLY A 380 7.78 -9.42 -8.07
CA GLY A 380 9.13 -9.41 -7.51
C GLY A 380 9.92 -8.16 -7.88
N LYS A 381 9.25 -7.04 -8.17
CA LYS A 381 9.86 -5.77 -8.54
C LYS A 381 9.39 -4.66 -7.60
N PHE A 382 10.28 -3.68 -7.34
CA PHE A 382 10.18 -2.60 -6.36
C PHE A 382 10.21 -3.09 -4.90
N SER A 383 10.86 -2.28 -4.05
CA SER A 383 10.95 -2.58 -2.62
C SER A 383 9.57 -2.48 -1.96
N PRO A 384 9.09 -3.54 -1.30
CA PRO A 384 7.81 -3.50 -0.60
C PRO A 384 7.93 -2.78 0.75
N ILE A 385 6.77 -2.43 1.30
CA ILE A 385 6.64 -2.07 2.72
C ILE A 385 7.06 -3.30 3.55
N ASN A 386 7.94 -3.12 4.53
CA ASN A 386 8.37 -4.19 5.43
C ASN A 386 7.76 -3.97 6.83
N GLY A 387 6.75 -4.75 7.17
CA GLY A 387 5.99 -4.58 8.40
C GLY A 387 4.85 -3.56 8.25
N PHE A 388 4.69 -2.68 9.26
CA PHE A 388 3.60 -1.72 9.31
C PHE A 388 3.90 -0.40 8.60
N PHE A 389 2.85 0.14 7.97
CA PHE A 389 2.75 1.50 7.46
C PHE A 389 1.43 2.10 7.92
N PHE A 390 1.45 3.36 8.34
CA PHE A 390 0.28 4.09 8.79
C PHE A 390 0.08 5.34 7.95
N LEU A 391 -1.18 5.64 7.65
CA LEU A 391 -1.62 6.83 6.93
C LEU A 391 -2.71 7.51 7.74
N ASP A 392 -2.61 8.81 7.92
CA ASP A 392 -3.68 9.60 8.53
C ASP A 392 -3.87 10.94 7.80
N ALA A 393 -5.05 11.52 7.98
CA ALA A 393 -5.43 12.84 7.53
C ALA A 393 -6.20 13.57 8.64
N ASP A 394 -5.67 13.50 9.89
CA ASP A 394 -6.28 14.08 11.09
C ASP A 394 -6.48 15.59 11.01
N GLU A 395 -5.67 16.30 10.21
CA GLU A 395 -5.82 17.71 9.92
C GLU A 395 -7.13 18.06 9.20
N THR A 396 -7.85 17.09 8.67
CA THR A 396 -9.19 17.28 8.10
C THR A 396 -10.31 17.22 9.13
N LEU A 397 -10.02 16.71 10.33
CA LEU A 397 -10.97 16.61 11.42
C LEU A 397 -11.05 17.91 12.23
N PRO A 398 -12.20 18.19 12.87
CA PRO A 398 -12.30 19.30 13.80
C PRO A 398 -11.37 19.08 15.02
N ASP A 399 -10.94 20.18 15.61
CA ASP A 399 -10.08 20.14 16.81
C ASP A 399 -10.78 19.54 18.02
N GLU A 400 -12.08 19.69 18.12
CA GLU A 400 -12.91 19.15 19.20
C GLU A 400 -13.58 17.84 18.78
N ILE A 401 -13.76 16.92 19.72
CA ILE A 401 -14.57 15.72 19.51
C ILE A 401 -16.03 16.16 19.37
N LEU A 402 -16.63 15.80 18.24
CA LEU A 402 -18.00 16.17 17.95
C LEU A 402 -18.99 15.41 18.87
N PRO A 403 -20.09 16.05 19.30
CA PRO A 403 -21.11 15.43 20.11
C PRO A 403 -21.86 14.31 19.36
N ALA A 404 -22.43 13.39 20.11
CA ALA A 404 -23.07 12.17 19.56
C ALA A 404 -24.20 12.47 18.57
N ASP A 405 -24.99 13.52 18.78
CA ASP A 405 -26.09 13.93 17.91
C ASP A 405 -25.58 14.48 16.56
N GLU A 406 -24.38 15.06 16.51
CA GLU A 406 -23.74 15.52 15.27
C GLU A 406 -23.18 14.37 14.41
N VAL A 407 -22.66 13.31 15.03
CA VAL A 407 -21.99 12.22 14.30
C VAL A 407 -22.87 10.97 14.11
N ALA A 408 -24.04 10.90 14.77
CA ALA A 408 -24.95 9.78 14.61
C ALA A 408 -25.52 9.68 13.19
N ALA A 409 -25.57 8.43 12.66
CA ALA A 409 -26.24 8.14 11.40
C ALA A 409 -27.66 8.68 11.36
N GLN A 410 -28.15 9.04 10.17
CA GLN A 410 -29.55 9.42 10.00
C GLN A 410 -30.46 8.18 10.09
N ASN A 411 -31.70 8.36 10.54
CA ASN A 411 -32.63 7.25 10.84
C ASN A 411 -32.83 6.27 9.67
N ASP A 412 -32.79 6.76 8.42
CA ASP A 412 -33.01 5.95 7.22
C ASP A 412 -31.68 5.51 6.56
N GLY A 413 -30.54 5.90 7.13
CA GLY A 413 -29.22 5.70 6.55
C GLY A 413 -29.02 6.49 5.24
N THR A 414 -27.82 6.99 5.02
CA THR A 414 -27.44 7.65 3.76
C THR A 414 -26.04 7.22 3.35
N ARG A 415 -25.69 7.41 2.06
CA ARG A 415 -24.30 7.21 1.60
C ARG A 415 -23.29 8.12 2.31
N TYR A 416 -23.74 9.14 3.02
CA TYR A 416 -22.90 10.09 3.73
C TYR A 416 -22.68 9.75 5.20
N ASP A 417 -23.26 8.66 5.71
CA ASP A 417 -23.16 8.29 7.13
C ASP A 417 -21.72 8.13 7.60
N SER A 418 -20.84 7.58 6.74
CA SER A 418 -19.39 7.51 7.02
C SER A 418 -18.74 8.91 7.15
N GLN A 419 -19.13 9.86 6.31
CA GLN A 419 -18.62 11.23 6.39
C GLN A 419 -19.20 11.96 7.61
N ILE A 420 -20.48 11.78 7.90
CA ILE A 420 -21.13 12.33 9.07
C ILE A 420 -20.47 11.81 10.34
N ALA A 421 -20.13 10.52 10.40
CA ALA A 421 -19.42 9.93 11.53
C ALA A 421 -18.06 10.58 11.83
N CYS A 422 -17.38 11.10 10.81
CA CYS A 422 -16.08 11.76 10.95
C CYS A 422 -16.19 13.29 11.08
N PHE A 423 -17.03 13.92 10.26
CA PHE A 423 -17.02 15.37 10.08
C PHE A 423 -18.25 16.07 10.66
N GLY A 424 -19.29 15.32 11.05
CA GLY A 424 -20.55 15.82 11.55
C GLY A 424 -21.51 16.28 10.46
N LYS A 425 -22.76 16.44 10.85
CA LYS A 425 -23.88 16.83 9.95
C LYS A 425 -23.71 18.24 9.39
N GLU A 426 -23.22 19.18 10.20
CA GLU A 426 -23.02 20.57 9.76
C GLU A 426 -21.98 20.64 8.64
N MET A 427 -20.84 19.96 8.77
CA MET A 427 -19.80 19.92 7.74
C MET A 427 -20.32 19.20 6.49
N GLN A 428 -21.06 18.09 6.65
CA GLN A 428 -21.67 17.40 5.50
C GLN A 428 -22.62 18.30 4.72
N ALA A 429 -23.42 19.11 5.40
CA ALA A 429 -24.29 20.09 4.74
C ALA A 429 -23.48 21.11 3.93
N LYS A 430 -22.37 21.62 4.48
CA LYS A 430 -21.45 22.53 3.76
C LYS A 430 -20.83 21.85 2.53
N LEU A 431 -20.43 20.58 2.65
CA LEU A 431 -19.86 19.81 1.54
C LEU A 431 -20.88 19.64 0.39
N LEU A 432 -22.17 19.46 0.71
CA LEU A 432 -23.23 19.30 -0.30
C LEU A 432 -23.49 20.60 -1.10
N ASP A 433 -23.15 21.76 -0.55
CA ASP A 433 -23.32 23.06 -1.20
C ASP A 433 -22.12 23.46 -2.08
N LEU A 434 -21.03 22.67 -2.06
CA LEU A 434 -19.82 22.96 -2.84
C LEU A 434 -20.03 22.70 -4.33
N ASN A 435 -19.46 23.59 -5.15
CA ASN A 435 -19.39 23.45 -6.60
C ASN A 435 -17.94 23.22 -7.03
N TYR A 436 -17.71 22.16 -7.77
CA TYR A 436 -16.38 21.79 -8.25
C TYR A 436 -16.24 22.03 -9.74
N PHE A 437 -15.08 22.53 -10.14
CA PHE A 437 -14.71 22.65 -11.54
C PHE A 437 -13.48 21.78 -11.81
N ILE A 438 -13.57 20.87 -12.79
CA ILE A 438 -12.47 19.99 -13.16
C ILE A 438 -12.04 20.24 -14.59
N VAL A 439 -10.73 20.34 -14.80
CA VAL A 439 -10.11 20.43 -16.13
C VAL A 439 -9.38 19.13 -16.41
N GLY A 440 -9.91 18.36 -17.36
CA GLY A 440 -9.37 17.06 -17.77
C GLY A 440 -10.05 15.88 -17.09
N ALA A 441 -10.47 14.91 -17.91
CA ALA A 441 -11.07 13.63 -17.48
C ALA A 441 -10.20 12.46 -17.93
N GLY A 442 -8.89 12.56 -17.74
CA GLY A 442 -7.95 11.43 -17.85
C GLY A 442 -8.04 10.51 -16.64
N ALA A 443 -7.05 9.64 -16.44
CA ALA A 443 -7.07 8.67 -15.34
C ALA A 443 -7.27 9.34 -13.97
N ILE A 444 -6.52 10.40 -13.66
CA ILE A 444 -6.62 11.13 -12.40
C ILE A 444 -7.98 11.84 -12.30
N GLY A 445 -8.43 12.50 -13.37
CA GLY A 445 -9.72 13.20 -13.39
C GLY A 445 -10.90 12.25 -13.17
N CYS A 446 -10.89 11.05 -13.74
CA CYS A 446 -11.91 10.03 -13.50
C CYS A 446 -11.93 9.55 -12.05
N GLU A 447 -10.76 9.33 -11.44
CA GLU A 447 -10.66 8.95 -10.02
C GLU A 447 -11.16 10.07 -9.09
N MET A 448 -10.84 11.34 -9.40
CA MET A 448 -11.36 12.49 -8.65
C MET A 448 -12.88 12.58 -8.77
N LEU A 449 -13.44 12.47 -10.00
CA LEU A 449 -14.89 12.48 -10.21
C LEU A 449 -15.61 11.37 -9.45
N LYS A 450 -15.05 10.15 -9.43
CA LYS A 450 -15.59 9.03 -8.65
C LYS A 450 -15.64 9.38 -7.16
N ASN A 451 -14.54 9.82 -6.59
CA ASN A 451 -14.47 10.17 -5.16
C ASN A 451 -15.44 11.31 -4.81
N TRP A 452 -15.46 12.37 -5.61
CA TRP A 452 -16.40 13.47 -5.38
C TRP A 452 -17.86 13.06 -5.50
N ALA A 453 -18.20 12.18 -6.47
CA ALA A 453 -19.57 11.67 -6.61
C ALA A 453 -20.04 10.84 -5.40
N LEU A 454 -19.12 10.19 -4.69
CA LEU A 454 -19.39 9.47 -3.46
C LEU A 454 -19.51 10.39 -2.24
N MET A 455 -18.75 11.48 -2.23
CA MET A 455 -18.64 12.38 -1.07
C MET A 455 -19.70 13.49 -1.05
N VAL A 456 -20.10 13.97 -2.21
CA VAL A 456 -20.93 15.17 -2.32
C VAL A 456 -21.95 15.08 -3.45
N ARG A 457 -22.99 15.93 -3.41
CA ARG A 457 -23.93 16.09 -4.51
C ARG A 457 -23.33 17.07 -5.52
N ILE A 458 -22.72 16.56 -6.59
CA ILE A 458 -21.90 17.37 -7.48
C ILE A 458 -22.73 18.07 -8.55
N VAL A 459 -22.52 19.39 -8.72
CA VAL A 459 -22.60 20.07 -10.03
C VAL A 459 -21.17 20.21 -10.54
N VAL A 460 -20.74 19.29 -11.41
CA VAL A 460 -19.41 19.37 -12.04
C VAL A 460 -19.55 20.05 -13.38
N LEU A 461 -18.97 21.22 -13.51
CA LEU A 461 -18.68 21.82 -14.82
C LEU A 461 -17.41 21.11 -15.36
N MET A 462 -17.58 20.18 -16.30
CA MET A 462 -16.48 19.43 -16.89
C MET A 462 -16.05 20.05 -18.20
N LEU A 463 -14.83 20.57 -18.27
CA LEU A 463 -14.18 20.93 -19.54
C LEU A 463 -13.46 19.68 -20.06
N ILE A 464 -14.13 18.95 -20.95
CA ILE A 464 -13.48 17.88 -21.72
C ILE A 464 -12.69 18.54 -22.84
N TYR A 465 -11.37 18.47 -22.80
CA TYR A 465 -10.55 18.78 -23.95
C TYR A 465 -10.81 17.71 -25.03
N LEU A 466 -11.60 18.05 -26.02
CA LEU A 466 -11.96 17.23 -27.20
C LEU A 466 -10.76 16.93 -28.14
N TYR A 467 -9.53 17.14 -27.70
CA TYR A 467 -8.33 16.94 -28.53
C TYR A 467 -7.91 15.46 -28.70
N PHE A 468 -8.57 14.51 -28.02
CA PHE A 468 -8.18 13.09 -28.10
C PHE A 468 -9.03 12.23 -29.04
N ILE A 469 -10.04 12.79 -29.73
CA ILE A 469 -10.92 11.99 -30.64
C ILE A 469 -10.42 11.93 -32.09
N VAL A 470 -9.35 12.64 -32.45
CA VAL A 470 -8.90 12.71 -33.86
C VAL A 470 -7.69 11.80 -34.17
N TYR A 471 -7.05 11.15 -33.19
CA TYR A 471 -5.86 10.31 -33.43
C TYR A 471 -5.79 9.04 -32.56
N CYS A 472 -6.89 8.27 -32.49
CA CYS A 472 -6.83 6.87 -32.07
C CYS A 472 -7.67 6.04 -33.02
#